data_e5cf95a63aa3f44a78a9999c8ead460f
#
_entry.id   e5cf95a63aa3f44a78a9999c8ead460f
#
_cell.length_a   1.000
_cell.length_b   1.000
_cell.length_c   1.000
_cell.angle_alpha   90.00
_cell.angle_beta   90.00
_cell.angle_gamma   90.00
#
_symmetry.space_group_name_H-M   'P 1'
#
loop_
_entity.id
_entity.type
_entity.pdbx_description
1 polymer ?
#
loop_
_entity_poly.entity_id
_entity_poly.type
_entity_poly.pdbx_seq_one_letter_code
_entity_poly.pdbx_strand_id
1 'polypeptide(L)'
;MKIIGLDNGTTGSLAVYDTELNIMAIHSLPTKNELSFQKKAKHITRIDFPGLCELLTKIKSGANDIHCFMEKPFTCSPRMINTAVISHRCFEAELIALEECEIGYTVINSKDWQKNLLPKGIVGSKELKKAAYDVAKRLYPYLAEKLNLSNADSVLIAHNFIRK
;
A
#
# COMPACT_ATOMS: atom_id res chain seq x y z
N MET A 1 5.79 4.53 18.29
CA MET A 1 5.22 5.08 17.03
C MET A 1 5.10 3.98 15.99
N LYS A 2 4.00 3.94 15.24
CA LYS A 2 3.86 3.02 14.09
C LYS A 2 3.80 3.82 12.78
N ILE A 3 4.54 3.37 11.78
CA ILE A 3 4.58 3.96 10.43
C ILE A 3 3.93 2.96 9.49
N ILE A 4 2.87 3.39 8.80
CA ILE A 4 2.18 2.60 7.80
C ILE A 4 2.63 3.05 6.41
N GLY A 5 3.02 2.10 5.56
CA GLY A 5 3.16 2.28 4.13
C GLY A 5 2.03 1.57 3.40
N LEU A 6 1.25 2.29 2.61
CA LEU A 6 0.10 1.76 1.90
C LEU A 6 0.30 1.89 0.39
N ASP A 7 0.37 0.74 -0.28
CA ASP A 7 0.33 0.62 -1.74
C ASP A 7 -1.12 0.39 -2.18
N ASN A 8 -1.69 1.37 -2.85
CA ASN A 8 -3.10 1.46 -3.22
C ASN A 8 -3.51 0.41 -4.27
N GLY A 9 -4.69 -0.17 -4.09
CA GLY A 9 -5.34 -1.01 -5.09
C GLY A 9 -5.91 -2.32 -4.56
N THR A 10 -6.70 -3.02 -5.38
CA THR A 10 -7.31 -4.31 -4.99
C THR A 10 -6.28 -5.44 -4.78
N THR A 11 -5.09 -5.31 -5.31
CA THR A 11 -3.93 -6.19 -5.08
C THR A 11 -2.87 -5.52 -4.22
N GLY A 12 -3.21 -4.37 -3.66
CA GLY A 12 -2.35 -3.58 -2.79
C GLY A 12 -2.09 -4.22 -1.45
N SER A 13 -1.23 -3.58 -0.69
CA SER A 13 -0.83 -4.07 0.63
C SER A 13 -0.54 -2.93 1.58
N LEU A 14 -0.50 -3.27 2.85
CA LEU A 14 -0.20 -2.40 3.95
C LEU A 14 0.99 -2.98 4.71
N ALA A 15 2.06 -2.20 4.84
CA ALA A 15 3.19 -2.55 5.68
C ALA A 15 3.21 -1.65 6.91
N VAL A 16 3.47 -2.23 8.06
CA VAL A 16 3.52 -1.51 9.35
C VAL A 16 4.90 -1.67 9.95
N TYR A 17 5.59 -0.57 10.17
CA TYR A 17 6.82 -0.54 10.92
C TYR A 17 6.54 -0.05 12.34
N ASP A 18 6.84 -0.89 13.32
CA ASP A 18 6.80 -0.53 14.74
C ASP A 18 8.19 -0.05 15.17
N THR A 19 8.30 1.24 15.53
CA THR A 19 9.59 1.83 15.90
C THR A 19 10.09 1.36 17.27
N GLU A 20 9.22 0.91 18.16
CA GLU A 20 9.59 0.43 19.49
C GLU A 20 10.14 -1.00 19.42
N LEU A 21 9.50 -1.84 18.61
CA LEU A 21 9.91 -3.23 18.41
C LEU A 21 10.97 -3.39 17.32
N ASN A 22 11.16 -2.37 16.49
CA ASN A 22 12.03 -2.42 15.30
C ASN A 22 11.63 -3.55 14.33
N ILE A 23 10.33 -3.75 14.14
CA ILE A 23 9.76 -4.84 13.32
C ILE A 23 8.86 -4.26 12.23
N MET A 24 9.01 -4.80 11.03
CA MET A 24 8.10 -4.58 9.89
C MET A 24 7.14 -5.77 9.77
N ALA A 25 5.86 -5.51 9.65
CA ALA A 25 4.83 -6.50 9.33
C ALA A 25 4.13 -6.15 8.01
N ILE A 26 3.64 -7.16 7.28
CA ILE A 26 2.92 -6.97 6.01
C ILE A 26 1.52 -7.56 6.14
N HIS A 27 0.54 -6.83 5.62
CA HIS A 27 -0.86 -7.22 5.54
C HIS A 27 -1.38 -7.00 4.13
N SER A 28 -2.13 -7.95 3.59
CA SER A 28 -2.91 -7.74 2.38
C SER A 28 -4.10 -6.83 2.68
N LEU A 29 -4.46 -5.96 1.75
CA LEU A 29 -5.68 -5.17 1.88
C LEU A 29 -6.90 -6.10 1.84
N PRO A 30 -7.85 -5.97 2.77
CA PRO A 30 -9.11 -6.71 2.72
C PRO A 30 -9.90 -6.34 1.47
N THR A 31 -10.34 -7.34 0.73
CA THR A 31 -11.13 -7.15 -0.49
C THR A 31 -12.33 -8.06 -0.52
N LYS A 32 -13.39 -7.63 -1.22
CA LYS A 32 -14.59 -8.41 -1.47
C LYS A 32 -14.99 -8.35 -2.95
N ASN A 33 -15.65 -9.39 -3.42
CA ASN A 33 -16.23 -9.46 -4.75
C ASN A 33 -17.71 -9.09 -4.69
N GLU A 34 -18.12 -8.18 -5.56
CA GLU A 34 -19.52 -7.74 -5.70
C GLU A 34 -19.97 -7.85 -7.15
N LEU A 35 -21.30 -7.86 -7.36
CA LEU A 35 -21.86 -7.81 -8.70
C LEU A 35 -21.49 -6.48 -9.37
N SER A 36 -21.05 -6.57 -10.60
CA SER A 36 -20.74 -5.41 -11.41
C SER A 36 -22.02 -4.78 -11.95
N PHE A 37 -22.06 -3.45 -11.94
CA PHE A 37 -23.10 -2.68 -12.64
C PHE A 37 -22.86 -2.62 -14.16
N GLN A 38 -21.74 -3.14 -14.65
CA GLN A 38 -21.41 -3.15 -16.08
C GLN A 38 -21.98 -4.38 -16.75
N LYS A 39 -22.56 -4.21 -17.94
CA LYS A 39 -23.18 -5.31 -18.72
C LYS A 39 -22.24 -6.48 -19.02
N LYS A 40 -20.93 -6.23 -19.11
CA LYS A 40 -19.92 -7.22 -19.52
C LYS A 40 -19.20 -7.93 -18.36
N ALA A 41 -19.20 -7.37 -17.16
CA ALA A 41 -18.49 -7.96 -16.02
C ALA A 41 -19.50 -8.48 -14.99
N LYS A 42 -19.39 -9.76 -14.62
CA LYS A 42 -20.27 -10.37 -13.62
C LYS A 42 -19.92 -9.93 -12.21
N HIS A 43 -18.63 -9.72 -11.92
CA HIS A 43 -18.14 -9.32 -10.61
C HIS A 43 -17.04 -8.26 -10.73
N ILE A 44 -16.93 -7.44 -9.70
CA ILE A 44 -15.83 -6.50 -9.47
C ILE A 44 -15.23 -6.77 -8.09
N THR A 45 -13.92 -6.63 -7.98
CA THR A 45 -13.23 -6.63 -6.69
C THR A 45 -13.20 -5.20 -6.13
N ARG A 46 -13.47 -5.05 -4.85
CA ARG A 46 -13.47 -3.79 -4.11
C ARG A 46 -12.70 -3.95 -2.80
N ILE A 47 -12.25 -2.84 -2.24
CA ILE A 47 -11.83 -2.81 -0.83
C ILE A 47 -13.02 -3.20 0.05
N ASP A 48 -12.81 -4.12 0.97
CA ASP A 48 -13.76 -4.45 2.03
C ASP A 48 -13.58 -3.42 3.15
N PHE A 49 -14.38 -2.36 3.11
CA PHE A 49 -14.25 -1.25 4.04
C PHE A 49 -14.36 -1.69 5.52
N PRO A 50 -15.37 -2.47 5.96
CA PRO A 50 -15.40 -2.97 7.34
C PRO A 50 -14.15 -3.76 7.72
N GLY A 51 -13.71 -4.69 6.88
CA GLY A 51 -12.51 -5.48 7.12
C GLY A 51 -11.24 -4.62 7.18
N LEU A 52 -11.17 -3.55 6.38
CA LEU A 52 -10.05 -2.60 6.45
C LEU A 52 -10.07 -1.79 7.76
N CYS A 53 -11.23 -1.32 8.20
CA CYS A 53 -11.38 -0.63 9.50
C CYS A 53 -11.00 -1.55 10.67
N GLU A 54 -11.41 -2.82 10.66
CA GLU A 54 -11.01 -3.80 11.67
C GLU A 54 -9.48 -3.99 11.70
N LEU A 55 -8.85 -4.13 10.53
CA LEU A 55 -7.39 -4.25 10.40
C LEU A 55 -6.67 -3.01 10.94
N LEU A 56 -7.10 -1.81 10.53
CA LEU A 56 -6.51 -0.54 10.95
C LEU A 56 -6.68 -0.31 12.47
N THR A 57 -7.85 -0.61 13.02
CA THR A 57 -8.12 -0.54 14.47
C THR A 57 -7.19 -1.47 15.24
N LYS A 58 -7.00 -2.71 14.75
CA LYS A 58 -6.07 -3.66 15.36
C LYS A 58 -4.62 -3.17 15.30
N ILE A 59 -4.22 -2.55 14.19
CA ILE A 59 -2.88 -1.98 14.04
C ILE A 59 -2.71 -0.78 14.98
N LYS A 60 -3.72 0.09 15.10
CA LYS A 60 -3.71 1.26 15.98
C LYS A 60 -3.63 0.87 17.46
N SER A 61 -4.23 -0.26 17.83
CA SER A 61 -4.24 -0.74 19.22
C SER A 61 -2.83 -0.83 19.81
N GLY A 62 -2.63 -0.20 20.97
CA GLY A 62 -1.35 -0.15 21.65
C GLY A 62 -0.30 0.77 21.03
N ALA A 63 -0.65 1.59 20.03
CA ALA A 63 0.23 2.62 19.50
C ALA A 63 -0.09 3.98 20.10
N ASN A 64 0.92 4.65 20.68
CA ASN A 64 0.79 6.03 21.16
C ASN A 64 0.73 7.03 20.01
N ASP A 65 1.35 6.70 18.87
CA ASP A 65 1.41 7.52 17.68
C ASP A 65 1.43 6.63 16.44
N ILE A 66 0.69 7.00 15.40
CA ILE A 66 0.55 6.24 14.15
C ILE A 66 0.31 7.18 12.98
N HIS A 67 1.03 6.96 11.89
CA HIS A 67 0.87 7.74 10.66
C HIS A 67 0.97 6.85 9.42
N CYS A 68 0.12 7.12 8.41
CA CYS A 68 0.09 6.39 7.15
C CYS A 68 0.66 7.23 6.01
N PHE A 69 1.61 6.65 5.27
CA PHE A 69 2.07 7.17 3.97
C PHE A 69 1.47 6.30 2.88
N MET A 70 0.63 6.89 2.03
CA MET A 70 -0.04 6.16 0.96
C MET A 70 0.31 6.71 -0.41
N GLU A 71 0.49 5.81 -1.37
CA GLU A 71 0.81 6.20 -2.73
C GLU A 71 -0.42 6.78 -3.45
N LYS A 72 -0.22 7.86 -4.21
CA LYS A 72 -1.27 8.44 -5.07
C LYS A 72 -1.81 7.39 -6.04
N PRO A 73 -3.12 7.45 -6.33
CA PRO A 73 -3.69 6.61 -7.36
C PRO A 73 -3.06 6.89 -8.71
N PHE A 74 -2.93 5.84 -9.51
CA PHE A 74 -2.40 5.95 -10.86
C PHE A 74 -3.29 6.83 -11.74
N THR A 75 -2.72 7.88 -12.28
CA THR A 75 -3.35 8.73 -13.31
C THR A 75 -2.86 8.31 -14.68
N CYS A 76 -3.76 7.95 -15.58
CA CYS A 76 -3.38 7.25 -16.80
C CYS A 76 -3.75 7.98 -18.10
N SER A 77 -3.19 7.45 -19.19
CA SER A 77 -3.66 7.72 -20.55
C SER A 77 -5.07 7.14 -20.78
N PRO A 78 -5.84 7.63 -21.76
CA PRO A 78 -7.19 7.12 -22.07
C PRO A 78 -7.29 5.61 -22.28
N ARG A 79 -6.18 4.94 -22.65
CA ARG A 79 -6.12 3.48 -22.86
C ARG A 79 -6.21 2.65 -21.57
N MET A 80 -6.00 3.26 -20.41
CA MET A 80 -5.96 2.58 -19.11
C MET A 80 -7.05 3.08 -18.15
N ILE A 81 -8.13 3.62 -18.68
CA ILE A 81 -9.19 4.26 -17.89
C ILE A 81 -9.79 3.34 -16.82
N ASN A 82 -9.98 2.05 -17.14
CA ASN A 82 -10.52 1.09 -16.18
C ASN A 82 -9.58 0.87 -14.98
N THR A 83 -8.26 0.79 -15.23
CA THR A 83 -7.25 0.67 -14.18
C THR A 83 -7.24 1.92 -13.29
N ALA A 84 -7.32 3.11 -13.89
CA ALA A 84 -7.40 4.35 -13.14
C ALA A 84 -8.67 4.41 -12.28
N VAL A 85 -9.83 4.08 -12.83
CA VAL A 85 -11.10 4.06 -12.10
C VAL A 85 -11.02 3.11 -10.90
N ILE A 86 -10.47 1.90 -11.07
CA ILE A 86 -10.29 0.95 -9.96
C ILE A 86 -9.35 1.52 -8.91
N SER A 87 -8.20 2.08 -9.32
CA SER A 87 -7.23 2.66 -8.41
C SER A 87 -7.82 3.83 -7.60
N HIS A 88 -8.56 4.73 -8.23
CA HIS A 88 -9.22 5.84 -7.53
C HIS A 88 -10.31 5.38 -6.56
N ARG A 89 -11.07 4.34 -6.93
CA ARG A 89 -12.10 3.77 -6.02
C ARG A 89 -11.47 3.12 -4.80
N CYS A 90 -10.33 2.43 -4.96
CA CYS A 90 -9.61 1.87 -3.82
C CYS A 90 -9.05 2.97 -2.94
N PHE A 91 -8.41 3.97 -3.55
CA PHE A 91 -7.83 5.11 -2.86
C PHE A 91 -8.86 5.85 -1.99
N GLU A 92 -10.04 6.13 -2.51
CA GLU A 92 -11.10 6.79 -1.74
C GLU A 92 -11.58 5.94 -0.57
N ALA A 93 -11.77 4.63 -0.78
CA ALA A 93 -12.16 3.73 0.30
C ALA A 93 -11.08 3.62 1.40
N GLU A 94 -9.81 3.66 1.02
CA GLU A 94 -8.67 3.64 1.93
C GLU A 94 -8.57 4.95 2.72
N LEU A 95 -8.79 6.11 2.08
CA LEU A 95 -8.83 7.41 2.76
C LEU A 95 -9.93 7.45 3.82
N ILE A 96 -11.15 7.09 3.45
CA ILE A 96 -12.30 7.08 4.36
C ILE A 96 -12.03 6.14 5.55
N ALA A 97 -11.39 4.97 5.32
CA ALA A 97 -11.05 4.05 6.39
C ALA A 97 -9.99 4.60 7.35
N LEU A 98 -9.00 5.34 6.83
CA LEU A 98 -7.99 6.00 7.68
C LEU A 98 -8.63 7.11 8.53
N GLU A 99 -9.53 7.91 7.94
CA GLU A 99 -10.28 8.97 8.63
C GLU A 99 -11.21 8.38 9.70
N GLU A 100 -11.98 7.34 9.39
CA GLU A 100 -12.85 6.63 10.34
C GLU A 100 -12.08 6.04 11.52
N CYS A 101 -10.87 5.53 11.26
CA CYS A 101 -9.98 5.02 12.29
C CYS A 101 -9.14 6.11 12.98
N GLU A 102 -9.34 7.39 12.63
CA GLU A 102 -8.55 8.52 13.16
C GLU A 102 -7.04 8.29 13.05
N ILE A 103 -6.59 7.84 11.88
CA ILE A 103 -5.18 7.65 11.54
C ILE A 103 -4.76 8.78 10.61
N GLY A 104 -3.81 9.61 11.05
CA GLY A 104 -3.25 10.66 10.21
C GLY A 104 -2.53 10.08 8.99
N TYR A 105 -2.66 10.73 7.82
CA TYR A 105 -2.03 10.25 6.60
C TYR A 105 -1.37 11.35 5.78
N THR A 106 -0.43 10.93 4.94
CA THR A 106 0.23 11.77 3.92
C THR A 106 0.22 11.05 2.59
N VAL A 107 -0.32 11.71 1.56
CA VAL A 107 -0.34 11.19 0.19
C VAL A 107 0.98 11.53 -0.51
N ILE A 108 1.66 10.53 -1.05
CA ILE A 108 2.98 10.65 -1.67
C ILE A 108 2.97 10.23 -3.14
N ASN A 109 3.93 10.73 -3.93
CA ASN A 109 4.13 10.22 -5.28
C ASN A 109 5.09 9.00 -5.25
N SER A 110 4.85 8.01 -6.12
CA SER A 110 5.75 6.86 -6.27
C SER A 110 7.21 7.26 -6.51
N LYS A 111 7.43 8.26 -7.33
CA LYS A 111 8.79 8.77 -7.63
C LYS A 111 9.54 9.30 -6.41
N ASP A 112 8.84 9.77 -5.39
CA ASP A 112 9.47 10.39 -4.23
C ASP A 112 10.19 9.37 -3.33
N TRP A 113 9.60 8.21 -3.11
CA TRP A 113 10.25 7.13 -2.38
C TRP A 113 11.17 6.29 -3.26
N GLN A 114 10.81 6.07 -4.54
CA GLN A 114 11.61 5.29 -5.48
C GLN A 114 13.01 5.89 -5.69
N LYS A 115 13.11 7.21 -5.89
CA LYS A 115 14.41 7.89 -6.08
C LYS A 115 15.35 7.76 -4.88
N ASN A 116 14.79 7.57 -3.67
CA ASN A 116 15.56 7.46 -2.44
C ASN A 116 16.07 6.04 -2.19
N LEU A 117 15.32 5.02 -2.65
CA LEU A 117 15.54 3.63 -2.26
C LEU A 117 15.95 2.73 -3.42
N LEU A 118 15.50 3.03 -4.64
CA LEU A 118 15.79 2.19 -5.79
C LEU A 118 17.06 2.62 -6.54
N PRO A 119 17.77 1.69 -7.18
CA PRO A 119 18.91 2.02 -8.04
C PRO A 119 18.50 2.97 -9.17
N LYS A 120 19.40 3.87 -9.54
CA LYS A 120 19.16 4.80 -10.67
C LYS A 120 19.17 4.07 -12.01
N GLY A 121 18.42 4.60 -12.98
CA GLY A 121 18.44 4.10 -14.37
C GLY A 121 17.52 2.92 -14.64
N ILE A 122 16.71 2.48 -13.67
CA ILE A 122 15.71 1.42 -13.90
C ILE A 122 14.55 1.98 -14.71
N VAL A 123 14.22 1.30 -15.81
CA VAL A 123 13.13 1.66 -16.73
C VAL A 123 12.20 0.47 -16.89
N GLY A 124 10.89 0.73 -16.79
CA GLY A 124 9.87 -0.32 -16.94
C GLY A 124 9.27 -0.75 -15.59
N SER A 125 7.95 -1.01 -15.61
CA SER A 125 7.22 -1.34 -14.37
C SER A 125 7.62 -2.70 -13.77
N LYS A 126 7.99 -3.67 -14.61
CA LYS A 126 8.43 -5.00 -14.15
C LYS A 126 9.79 -4.91 -13.45
N GLU A 127 10.72 -4.18 -14.03
CA GLU A 127 12.07 -3.95 -13.52
C GLU A 127 12.03 -3.17 -12.22
N LEU A 128 11.15 -2.14 -12.12
CA LEU A 128 10.93 -1.38 -10.89
C LEU A 128 10.37 -2.28 -9.77
N LYS A 129 9.37 -3.13 -10.06
CA LYS A 129 8.84 -4.07 -9.07
C LYS A 129 9.87 -5.09 -8.61
N LYS A 130 10.69 -5.59 -9.52
CA LYS A 130 11.80 -6.51 -9.16
C LYS A 130 12.83 -5.80 -8.28
N ALA A 131 13.23 -4.59 -8.63
CA ALA A 131 14.15 -3.80 -7.84
C ALA A 131 13.60 -3.49 -6.44
N ALA A 132 12.32 -3.12 -6.33
CA ALA A 132 11.66 -2.91 -5.05
C ALA A 132 11.67 -4.18 -4.19
N TYR A 133 11.34 -5.33 -4.76
CA TYR A 133 11.41 -6.61 -4.07
C TYR A 133 12.83 -6.94 -3.58
N ASP A 134 13.84 -6.79 -4.43
CA ASP A 134 15.24 -7.09 -4.09
C ASP A 134 15.75 -6.16 -2.96
N VAL A 135 15.38 -4.87 -3.00
CA VAL A 135 15.71 -3.90 -1.95
C VAL A 135 14.99 -4.24 -0.64
N ALA A 136 13.68 -4.48 -0.69
CA ALA A 136 12.89 -4.82 0.50
C ALA A 136 13.38 -6.11 1.16
N LYS A 137 13.71 -7.14 0.38
CA LYS A 137 14.27 -8.41 0.86
C LYS A 137 15.62 -8.23 1.55
N ARG A 138 16.48 -7.34 1.04
CA ARG A 138 17.78 -7.02 1.65
C ARG A 138 17.62 -6.25 2.96
N LEU A 139 16.66 -5.32 3.04
CA LEU A 139 16.39 -4.51 4.23
C LEU A 139 15.73 -5.33 5.34
N TYR A 140 14.84 -6.26 4.97
CA TYR A 140 14.02 -7.05 5.89
C TYR A 140 14.09 -8.55 5.55
N PRO A 141 15.26 -9.21 5.73
CA PRO A 141 15.42 -10.62 5.34
C PRO A 141 14.44 -11.56 6.05
N TYR A 142 14.00 -11.23 7.26
CA TYR A 142 13.02 -12.02 8.01
C TYR A 142 11.60 -12.02 7.41
N LEU A 143 11.33 -11.11 6.46
CA LEU A 143 10.06 -11.09 5.72
C LEU A 143 10.08 -11.96 4.45
N ALA A 144 11.19 -12.65 4.14
CA ALA A 144 11.40 -13.31 2.85
C ALA A 144 10.28 -14.28 2.45
N GLU A 145 9.66 -14.98 3.42
CA GLU A 145 8.55 -15.90 3.16
C GLU A 145 7.22 -15.20 2.85
N LYS A 146 7.03 -13.97 3.32
CA LYS A 146 5.81 -13.16 3.14
C LYS A 146 5.94 -12.12 2.05
N LEU A 147 7.19 -11.77 1.69
CA LEU A 147 7.50 -10.74 0.72
C LEU A 147 7.35 -11.26 -0.70
N ASN A 148 6.70 -10.47 -1.56
CA ASN A 148 6.55 -10.74 -2.98
C ASN A 148 6.56 -9.45 -3.80
N LEU A 149 6.44 -9.56 -5.14
CA LEU A 149 6.48 -8.42 -6.06
C LEU A 149 5.30 -7.44 -5.90
N SER A 150 4.21 -7.86 -5.27
CA SER A 150 3.03 -7.02 -5.08
C SER A 150 2.97 -6.30 -3.74
N ASN A 151 3.78 -6.72 -2.75
CA ASN A 151 3.77 -6.08 -1.43
C ASN A 151 5.10 -5.40 -1.05
N ALA A 152 6.11 -5.48 -1.91
CA ALA A 152 7.39 -4.84 -1.67
C ALA A 152 7.29 -3.32 -1.63
N ASP A 153 6.40 -2.73 -2.44
CA ASP A 153 6.22 -1.28 -2.53
C ASP A 153 5.72 -0.72 -1.19
N SER A 154 4.74 -1.34 -0.53
CA SER A 154 4.25 -0.89 0.79
C SER A 154 5.35 -0.93 1.86
N VAL A 155 6.21 -1.96 1.84
CA VAL A 155 7.36 -2.07 2.75
C VAL A 155 8.35 -0.93 2.54
N LEU A 156 8.66 -0.59 1.28
CA LEU A 156 9.58 0.49 0.95
C LEU A 156 8.98 1.89 1.22
N ILE A 157 7.67 2.05 1.02
CA ILE A 157 6.95 3.28 1.42
C ILE A 157 7.12 3.49 2.92
N ALA A 158 6.80 2.50 3.76
CA ALA A 158 6.99 2.60 5.21
C ALA A 158 8.46 2.89 5.54
N HIS A 159 9.41 2.15 4.95
CA HIS A 159 10.84 2.31 5.21
C HIS A 159 11.36 3.71 4.88
N ASN A 160 10.87 4.34 3.81
CA ASN A 160 11.31 5.67 3.39
C ASN A 160 11.08 6.76 4.45
N PHE A 161 10.18 6.53 5.40
CA PHE A 161 9.80 7.49 6.44
C PHE A 161 10.27 7.12 7.86
N ILE A 162 10.95 5.99 8.04
CA ILE A 162 11.49 5.59 9.36
C ILE A 162 12.54 6.59 9.88
N ARG A 163 13.23 7.30 8.99
CA ARG A 163 14.37 8.15 9.34
C ARG A 163 14.12 9.64 9.11
N LYS A 164 12.89 10.03 8.94
CA LYS A 164 12.50 11.44 8.84
C LYS A 164 11.76 11.83 10.09
#